data_1a084e8b2e6ad9c94a9b542b516a4fb0
#
_entry.id   1a084e8b2e6ad9c94a9b542b516a4fb0
#
_cell.length_a   1.000
_cell.length_b   1.000
_cell.length_c   1.000
_cell.angle_alpha   90.00
_cell.angle_beta   90.00
_cell.angle_gamma   90.00
#
_symmetry.space_group_name_H-M   'P 1'
#
loop_
_entity.id
_entity.type
_entity.pdbx_description
1 polymer ?
#
loop_
_entity_poly.entity_id
_entity_poly.type
_entity_poly.pdbx_seq_one_letter_code
_entity_poly.pdbx_strand_id
1 'polypeptide(L)'
;MDCIFCKIIKGEIPSQKVYEDDKMLIFKDLDTKAKIHLLAVPKRHYGFLEEMQAQDKEDIGYILSKIAALKDDLGLQEGYRLTINQGKDAG
;
A
#
# COMPACT_ATOMS: atom_id res chain seq x y z
N MET A 1 -5.02 -16.72 -8.24
CA MET A 1 -5.01 -15.40 -8.88
C MET A 1 -3.58 -14.85 -8.88
N ASP A 2 -3.12 -14.45 -10.05
CA ASP A 2 -1.74 -13.97 -10.21
C ASP A 2 -1.61 -12.50 -9.92
N CYS A 3 -1.68 -12.15 -8.64
CA CYS A 3 -1.50 -10.78 -8.18
C CYS A 3 -0.11 -10.64 -7.59
N ILE A 4 0.70 -9.72 -8.13
CA ILE A 4 2.05 -9.52 -7.65
C ILE A 4 2.06 -9.09 -6.17
N PHE A 5 1.09 -8.27 -5.76
CA PHE A 5 1.01 -7.84 -4.37
C PHE A 5 0.59 -9.00 -3.45
N CYS A 6 -0.29 -9.88 -3.93
CA CYS A 6 -0.65 -11.07 -3.17
C CYS A 6 0.56 -11.97 -2.96
N LYS A 7 1.41 -12.09 -3.97
CA LYS A 7 2.64 -12.88 -3.87
C LYS A 7 3.62 -12.26 -2.88
N ILE A 8 3.72 -10.93 -2.86
CA ILE A 8 4.59 -10.24 -1.90
C ILE A 8 4.07 -10.45 -0.48
N ILE A 9 2.76 -10.36 -0.28
CA ILE A 9 2.15 -10.59 1.03
C ILE A 9 2.43 -11.99 1.54
N LYS A 10 2.37 -12.98 0.65
CA LYS A 10 2.62 -14.37 0.99
C LYS A 10 4.10 -14.71 1.15
N GLY A 11 4.98 -13.76 0.81
CA GLY A 11 6.41 -14.00 0.90
C GLY A 11 7.00 -14.72 -0.30
N GLU A 12 6.22 -14.93 -1.36
CA GLU A 12 6.71 -15.60 -2.57
C GLU A 12 7.65 -14.72 -3.39
N ILE A 13 7.47 -13.39 -3.28
CA ILE A 13 8.34 -12.41 -3.93
C ILE A 13 8.98 -11.57 -2.82
N PRO A 14 10.32 -11.44 -2.80
CA PRO A 14 10.99 -10.64 -1.78
C PRO A 14 10.63 -9.16 -1.85
N SER A 15 10.57 -8.50 -0.71
CA SER A 15 10.33 -7.07 -0.62
C SER A 15 11.02 -6.51 0.61
N GLN A 16 11.31 -5.21 0.60
CA GLN A 16 11.85 -4.53 1.77
C GLN A 16 10.69 -3.96 2.57
N LYS A 17 10.21 -4.73 3.53
CA LYS A 17 9.08 -4.34 4.38
C LYS A 17 9.51 -3.28 5.37
N VAL A 18 8.68 -2.25 5.54
CA VAL A 18 8.88 -1.22 6.56
C VAL A 18 7.82 -1.28 7.64
N TYR A 19 6.67 -1.84 7.35
CA TYR A 19 5.60 -2.02 8.34
C TYR A 19 4.67 -3.13 7.88
N GLU A 20 4.16 -3.90 8.81
CA GLU A 20 3.20 -4.96 8.52
C GLU A 20 2.31 -5.21 9.72
N ASP A 21 1.01 -5.38 9.49
CA ASP A 21 0.07 -5.85 10.49
C ASP A 21 -0.95 -6.77 9.83
N ASP A 22 -2.04 -7.08 10.54
CA ASP A 22 -3.06 -8.02 10.05
C ASP A 22 -3.75 -7.52 8.78
N LYS A 23 -3.78 -6.23 8.54
CA LYS A 23 -4.60 -5.63 7.49
C LYS A 23 -3.80 -5.06 6.34
N MET A 24 -2.53 -4.76 6.54
CA MET A 24 -1.74 -4.06 5.54
C MET A 24 -0.27 -4.39 5.60
N LEU A 25 0.41 -4.12 4.49
CA LEU A 25 1.85 -4.21 4.39
C LEU A 25 2.35 -2.94 3.71
N ILE A 26 3.41 -2.33 4.25
CA ILE A 26 4.10 -1.22 3.62
C ILE A 26 5.51 -1.66 3.28
N PHE A 27 5.93 -1.48 2.05
CA PHE A 27 7.26 -1.85 1.61
C PHE A 27 7.81 -0.82 0.63
N LYS A 28 9.13 -0.85 0.42
CA LYS A 28 9.79 0.11 -0.46
C LYS A 28 9.57 -0.24 -1.92
N ASP A 29 9.24 0.80 -2.72
CA ASP A 29 9.19 0.66 -4.16
C ASP A 29 10.63 0.74 -4.67
N LEU A 30 11.08 -0.29 -5.37
CA LEU A 30 12.44 -0.34 -5.90
C LEU A 30 12.60 0.44 -7.20
N ASP A 31 11.49 0.70 -7.89
CA ASP A 31 11.50 1.44 -9.14
C ASP A 31 10.97 2.85 -8.90
N THR A 32 11.80 3.69 -8.30
CA THR A 32 11.38 5.02 -7.92
C THR A 32 12.44 6.06 -8.22
N LYS A 33 11.96 7.27 -8.54
CA LYS A 33 12.80 8.45 -8.69
C LYS A 33 12.62 9.41 -7.52
N ALA A 34 11.67 9.12 -6.65
CA ALA A 34 11.43 9.94 -5.47
C ALA A 34 12.43 9.59 -4.37
N LYS A 35 12.67 10.55 -3.48
CA LYS A 35 13.56 10.34 -2.34
C LYS A 35 13.05 9.21 -1.46
N ILE A 36 11.75 9.20 -1.21
CA ILE A 36 11.08 8.12 -0.49
C ILE A 36 9.83 7.76 -1.27
N HIS A 37 9.71 6.50 -1.64
CA HIS A 37 8.53 6.00 -2.34
C HIS A 37 8.16 4.65 -1.74
N LEU A 38 7.02 4.62 -1.08
CA LEU A 38 6.54 3.44 -0.39
C LEU A 38 5.24 2.97 -1.04
N LEU A 39 5.02 1.67 -1.00
CA LEU A 39 3.78 1.06 -1.45
C LEU A 39 3.07 0.51 -0.23
N ALA A 40 1.84 0.92 -0.01
CA ALA A 40 0.99 0.42 1.06
C ALA A 40 -0.10 -0.42 0.42
N VAL A 41 -0.15 -1.71 0.77
CA VAL A 41 -1.10 -2.62 0.17
C VAL A 41 -1.95 -3.28 1.24
N PRO A 42 -3.26 -3.44 0.98
CA PRO A 42 -4.13 -4.19 1.88
C PRO A 42 -3.84 -5.68 1.72
N LYS A 43 -3.94 -6.42 2.82
CA LYS A 43 -3.75 -7.87 2.77
C LYS A 43 -4.95 -8.57 2.14
N ARG A 44 -6.10 -7.92 2.17
CA ARG A 44 -7.28 -8.42 1.50
C ARG A 44 -7.28 -7.91 0.06
N HIS A 45 -7.29 -8.84 -0.88
CA HIS A 45 -7.28 -8.47 -2.31
C HIS A 45 -8.63 -7.92 -2.74
N TYR A 46 -8.62 -6.80 -3.47
CA TYR A 46 -9.79 -6.30 -4.17
C TYR A 46 -9.30 -5.52 -5.40
N GLY A 47 -10.21 -5.35 -6.37
CA GLY A 47 -9.87 -4.75 -7.65
C GLY A 47 -10.07 -3.24 -7.69
N PHE A 48 -11.04 -2.80 -8.49
CA PHE A 48 -11.26 -1.38 -8.72
C PHE A 48 -12.06 -0.73 -7.59
N LEU A 49 -11.86 0.59 -7.44
CA LEU A 49 -12.55 1.34 -6.38
C LEU A 49 -14.07 1.23 -6.48
N GLU A 50 -14.61 1.16 -7.71
CA GLU A 50 -16.07 1.04 -7.89
C GLU A 50 -16.61 -0.31 -7.42
N GLU A 51 -15.73 -1.30 -7.18
CA GLU A 51 -16.12 -2.62 -6.71
C GLU A 51 -16.03 -2.78 -5.19
N MET A 52 -15.69 -1.71 -4.49
CA MET A 52 -15.44 -1.78 -3.04
C MET A 52 -16.69 -2.13 -2.26
N GLN A 53 -16.52 -3.07 -1.35
CA GLN A 53 -17.52 -3.44 -0.36
C GLN A 53 -17.30 -2.66 0.94
N ALA A 54 -18.20 -2.81 1.90
CA ALA A 54 -18.09 -2.10 3.18
C ALA A 54 -16.76 -2.38 3.89
N GLN A 55 -16.32 -3.64 3.89
CA GLN A 55 -15.07 -4.01 4.52
C GLN A 55 -13.87 -3.37 3.84
N ASP A 56 -13.91 -3.24 2.52
CA ASP A 56 -12.83 -2.62 1.77
C ASP A 56 -12.71 -1.15 2.11
N LYS A 57 -13.82 -0.47 2.33
CA LYS A 57 -13.84 0.93 2.74
C LYS A 57 -13.21 1.11 4.11
N GLU A 58 -13.50 0.18 5.03
CA GLU A 58 -12.89 0.20 6.36
C GLU A 58 -11.37 -0.03 6.26
N ASP A 59 -10.95 -0.96 5.42
CA ASP A 59 -9.54 -1.27 5.24
C ASP A 59 -8.77 -0.08 4.66
N ILE A 60 -9.34 0.61 3.67
CA ILE A 60 -8.72 1.80 3.08
C ILE A 60 -8.61 2.90 4.13
N GLY A 61 -9.67 3.15 4.88
CA GLY A 61 -9.66 4.14 5.94
C GLY A 61 -8.59 3.81 6.99
N TYR A 62 -8.49 2.56 7.36
CA TYR A 62 -7.47 2.10 8.28
C TYR A 62 -6.06 2.36 7.76
N ILE A 63 -5.82 2.03 6.48
CA ILE A 63 -4.51 2.23 5.85
C ILE A 63 -4.13 3.71 5.87
N LEU A 64 -5.06 4.59 5.47
CA LEU A 64 -4.80 6.02 5.44
C LEU A 64 -4.49 6.56 6.84
N SER A 65 -5.27 6.14 7.84
CA SER A 65 -5.05 6.53 9.22
C SER A 65 -3.70 6.04 9.75
N LYS A 66 -3.33 4.82 9.39
CA LYS A 66 -2.10 4.22 9.86
C LYS A 66 -0.88 4.91 9.26
N ILE A 67 -0.95 5.25 7.97
CA ILE A 67 0.13 5.99 7.31
C ILE A 67 0.34 7.33 8.03
N ALA A 68 -0.74 8.04 8.33
CA ALA A 68 -0.65 9.31 9.03
C ALA A 68 -0.04 9.15 10.42
N ALA A 69 -0.43 8.09 11.14
CA ALA A 69 0.10 7.82 12.47
C ALA A 69 1.58 7.46 12.45
N LEU A 70 2.03 6.83 11.38
CA LEU A 70 3.42 6.35 11.24
C LEU A 70 4.29 7.32 10.44
N LYS A 71 3.81 8.50 10.09
CA LYS A 71 4.51 9.39 9.15
C LYS A 71 5.95 9.68 9.54
N ASP A 72 6.23 9.88 10.82
CA ASP A 72 7.58 10.17 11.29
C ASP A 72 8.48 8.95 11.16
N ASP A 73 7.96 7.77 11.51
CA ASP A 73 8.70 6.52 11.39
C ASP A 73 9.00 6.16 9.93
N LEU A 74 8.12 6.59 9.02
CA LEU A 74 8.28 6.32 7.61
C LEU A 74 9.14 7.37 6.89
N GLY A 75 9.61 8.39 7.62
CA GLY A 75 10.42 9.45 7.04
C GLY A 75 9.63 10.48 6.26
N LEU A 76 8.34 10.63 6.57
CA LEU A 76 7.43 11.49 5.83
C LEU A 76 7.05 12.76 6.58
N GLN A 77 7.80 13.13 7.60
CA GLN A 77 7.45 14.23 8.50
C GLN A 77 7.37 15.59 7.80
N GLU A 78 8.06 15.74 6.67
CA GLU A 78 8.05 17.02 5.92
C GLU A 78 6.86 17.13 4.96
N GLY A 79 6.05 16.10 4.91
CA GLY A 79 4.90 16.03 4.02
C GLY A 79 4.98 14.86 3.06
N TYR A 80 3.83 14.50 2.49
CA TYR A 80 3.77 13.36 1.58
C TYR A 80 2.56 13.46 0.69
N ARG A 81 2.61 12.72 -0.41
CA ARG A 81 1.50 12.58 -1.35
C ARG A 81 1.04 11.13 -1.33
N LEU A 82 -0.27 10.94 -1.36
CA LEU A 82 -0.86 9.61 -1.51
C LEU A 82 -1.44 9.50 -2.91
N THR A 83 -1.14 8.40 -3.59
CA THR A 83 -1.62 8.15 -4.95
C THR A 83 -2.21 6.75 -5.01
N ILE A 84 -3.36 6.62 -5.66
CA ILE A 84 -3.99 5.33 -5.92
C ILE A 84 -4.14 5.20 -7.43
N ASN A 85 -3.48 4.19 -7.99
CA ASN A 85 -3.54 3.95 -9.43
C ASN A 85 -4.69 3.01 -9.76
N GLN A 86 -5.49 3.36 -10.76
CA GLN A 86 -6.64 2.58 -11.18
C GLN A 86 -6.63 2.46 -12.70
N GLY A 87 -6.59 1.22 -13.18
CA GLY A 87 -6.67 0.95 -14.61
C GLY A 87 -5.36 1.15 -15.35
N LYS A 88 -5.38 0.82 -16.63
CA LYS A 88 -4.16 0.77 -17.44
C LYS A 88 -3.53 2.14 -17.69
N ASP A 89 -4.34 3.18 -17.69
CA ASP A 89 -3.84 4.53 -18.01
C ASP A 89 -3.25 5.24 -16.79
N ALA A 90 -3.28 4.61 -15.64
CA ALA A 90 -2.75 5.21 -14.43
C ALA A 90 -1.25 4.96 -14.25
N GLY A 91 -0.68 4.08 -15.04
CA GLY A 91 0.74 3.79 -14.97
C GLY A 91 1.04 2.34 -14.56
#